data_ee749103a886e8d5e6a0eeace5492b4d
#
_entry.id   ee749103a886e8d5e6a0eeace5492b4d
#
_cell.length_a   1.000
_cell.length_b   1.000
_cell.length_c   1.000
_cell.angle_alpha   90.00
_cell.angle_beta   90.00
_cell.angle_gamma   90.00
#
_symmetry.space_group_name_H-M   'P 1'
#
loop_
_entity.id
_entity.type
_entity.pdbx_description
1 polymer ?
#
loop_
_entity_poly.entity_id
_entity_poly.type
_entity_poly.pdbx_seq_one_letter_code
_entity_poly.pdbx_strand_id
1 'polypeptide(L)'
;MTRAYLAFTDTGLALARRLADALPGSVDRCGSGGVSLAGWTALQFAQSDALVFVGAVGIAVRAIAPHCRSKASDPAVVVLDECGRFAVPVLSGHLGGANDLARALAAVCGAVPVITTATDAHGIFAVDEWAKHQNCTVLEAERIKHVSSKLLAGQSVRFAAEFPVQGTPPAGVDPARTPAEADFALTLSPAGDALHLVPRIGVLGIGCRRGTCGEQLEAAFADF
;
A
#
# COMPACT_ATOMS: atom_id res chain seq x y z
N MET A 1 8.45 3.49 -3.01
CA MET A 1 7.64 2.71 -3.98
C MET A 1 8.25 2.89 -5.36
N THR A 2 8.85 1.83 -5.91
CA THR A 2 9.34 1.75 -7.29
C THR A 2 8.16 1.56 -8.25
N ARG A 3 8.12 2.32 -9.37
CA ARG A 3 7.00 2.28 -10.32
C ARG A 3 7.49 1.99 -11.72
N ALA A 4 6.70 1.24 -12.48
CA ALA A 4 6.93 0.99 -13.89
C ALA A 4 5.66 1.31 -14.69
N TYR A 5 5.82 2.09 -15.74
CA TYR A 5 4.75 2.54 -16.63
C TYR A 5 4.86 1.85 -17.99
N LEU A 6 3.75 1.35 -18.51
CA LEU A 6 3.66 0.76 -19.83
C LEU A 6 2.55 1.41 -20.64
N ALA A 7 2.87 1.91 -21.82
CA ALA A 7 1.91 2.45 -22.76
C ALA A 7 1.91 1.66 -24.08
N PHE A 8 0.80 1.72 -24.83
CA PHE A 8 0.60 0.95 -26.06
C PHE A 8 0.57 1.88 -27.31
N THR A 9 0.26 3.15 -27.13
CA THR A 9 0.12 4.16 -28.18
C THR A 9 1.03 5.35 -27.88
N ASP A 10 1.26 6.21 -28.86
CA ASP A 10 2.04 7.42 -28.66
C ASP A 10 1.33 8.42 -27.73
N THR A 11 0.00 8.49 -27.81
CA THR A 11 -0.83 9.29 -26.87
C THR A 11 -0.67 8.77 -25.44
N GLY A 12 -0.80 7.46 -25.24
CA GLY A 12 -0.60 6.82 -23.95
C GLY A 12 0.83 6.99 -23.42
N LEU A 13 1.84 6.95 -24.31
CA LEU A 13 3.24 7.16 -23.93
C LEU A 13 3.50 8.59 -23.45
N ALA A 14 2.90 9.59 -24.11
CA ALA A 14 2.99 10.97 -23.66
C ALA A 14 2.36 11.16 -22.28
N LEU A 15 1.19 10.53 -22.03
CA LEU A 15 0.56 10.52 -20.71
C LEU A 15 1.45 9.81 -19.67
N ALA A 16 1.97 8.63 -19.98
CA ALA A 16 2.84 7.88 -19.07
C ALA A 16 4.08 8.68 -18.64
N ARG A 17 4.71 9.40 -19.57
CA ARG A 17 5.85 10.27 -19.27
C ARG A 17 5.46 11.42 -18.34
N ARG A 18 4.35 12.11 -18.61
CA ARG A 18 3.84 13.17 -17.74
C ARG A 18 3.53 12.66 -16.32
N LEU A 19 2.99 11.45 -16.19
CA LEU A 19 2.76 10.82 -14.90
C LEU A 19 4.06 10.47 -14.18
N ALA A 20 5.06 9.96 -14.92
CA ALA A 20 6.37 9.61 -14.38
C ALA A 20 7.21 10.82 -13.96
N ASP A 21 7.00 11.98 -14.57
CA ASP A 21 7.63 13.25 -14.17
C ASP A 21 7.16 13.67 -12.76
N ALA A 22 5.89 13.44 -12.43
CA ALA A 22 5.32 13.76 -11.12
C ALA A 22 5.49 12.63 -10.09
N LEU A 23 5.39 11.38 -10.54
CA LEU A 23 5.49 10.17 -9.73
C LEU A 23 6.57 9.25 -10.34
N PRO A 24 7.85 9.44 -10.00
CA PRO A 24 8.99 8.85 -10.70
C PRO A 24 8.92 7.33 -10.86
N GLY A 25 9.29 6.83 -12.05
CA GLY A 25 9.35 5.42 -12.41
C GLY A 25 9.88 5.23 -13.85
N SER A 26 10.16 3.99 -14.24
CA SER A 26 10.53 3.66 -15.61
C SER A 26 9.32 3.78 -16.55
N VAL A 27 9.55 4.20 -17.80
CA VAL A 27 8.48 4.33 -18.82
C VAL A 27 8.87 3.56 -20.04
N ASP A 28 8.05 2.59 -20.43
CA ASP A 28 8.25 1.74 -21.58
C ASP A 28 7.06 1.81 -22.55
N ARG A 29 7.34 1.53 -23.83
CA ARG A 29 6.32 1.37 -24.87
C ARG A 29 6.24 -0.08 -25.31
N CYS A 30 5.03 -0.64 -25.29
CA CYS A 30 4.76 -1.97 -25.80
C CYS A 30 4.62 -1.95 -27.33
N GLY A 31 5.17 -2.95 -28.02
CA GLY A 31 4.98 -3.16 -29.44
C GLY A 31 6.25 -3.06 -30.26
N SER A 32 6.12 -2.82 -31.57
CA SER A 32 7.25 -2.77 -32.51
C SER A 32 8.27 -1.70 -32.14
N GLY A 33 9.52 -2.09 -31.96
CA GLY A 33 10.60 -1.22 -31.49
C GLY A 33 10.62 -0.95 -29.98
N GLY A 34 9.72 -1.56 -29.22
CA GLY A 34 9.64 -1.48 -27.76
C GLY A 34 9.70 -2.84 -27.08
N VAL A 35 9.10 -2.92 -25.89
CA VAL A 35 9.09 -4.15 -25.09
C VAL A 35 7.91 -5.07 -25.46
N SER A 36 8.05 -6.37 -25.21
CA SER A 36 6.91 -7.29 -25.29
C SER A 36 6.08 -7.19 -24.02
N LEU A 37 4.75 -7.24 -24.17
CA LEU A 37 3.81 -7.16 -23.02
C LEU A 37 4.12 -8.25 -21.97
N ALA A 38 4.26 -9.50 -22.40
CA ALA A 38 4.49 -10.62 -21.49
C ALA A 38 5.84 -10.52 -20.76
N GLY A 39 6.92 -10.20 -21.49
CA GLY A 39 8.26 -10.06 -20.89
C GLY A 39 8.34 -8.88 -19.91
N TRP A 40 7.79 -7.73 -20.30
CA TRP A 40 7.74 -6.56 -19.44
C TRP A 40 6.94 -6.83 -18.16
N THR A 41 5.74 -7.41 -18.31
CA THR A 41 4.88 -7.72 -17.15
C THR A 41 5.56 -8.71 -16.21
N ALA A 42 6.13 -9.79 -16.72
CA ALA A 42 6.83 -10.78 -15.89
C ALA A 42 7.97 -10.14 -15.08
N LEU A 43 8.77 -9.29 -15.72
CA LEU A 43 9.90 -8.60 -15.08
C LEU A 43 9.42 -7.61 -14.03
N GLN A 44 8.51 -6.70 -14.40
CA GLN A 44 8.09 -5.61 -13.53
C GLN A 44 7.20 -6.09 -12.39
N PHE A 45 6.39 -7.13 -12.59
CA PHE A 45 5.58 -7.73 -11.54
C PHE A 45 6.44 -8.34 -10.42
N ALA A 46 7.65 -8.80 -10.74
CA ALA A 46 8.60 -9.36 -9.77
C ALA A 46 9.50 -8.31 -9.08
N GLN A 47 9.73 -7.15 -9.72
CA GLN A 47 10.76 -6.21 -9.29
C GLN A 47 10.23 -4.85 -8.84
N SER A 48 9.04 -4.46 -9.28
CA SER A 48 8.45 -3.16 -8.97
C SER A 48 7.38 -3.26 -7.88
N ASP A 49 7.28 -2.21 -7.05
CA ASP A 49 6.19 -2.10 -6.07
C ASP A 49 4.84 -1.78 -6.76
N ALA A 50 4.89 -1.14 -7.95
CA ALA A 50 3.69 -0.78 -8.69
C ALA A 50 3.87 -0.82 -10.21
N LEU A 51 2.84 -1.30 -10.91
CA LEU A 51 2.71 -1.28 -12.36
C LEU A 51 1.57 -0.34 -12.76
N VAL A 52 1.86 0.55 -13.70
CA VAL A 52 0.87 1.47 -14.27
C VAL A 52 0.75 1.22 -15.76
N PHE A 53 -0.41 0.70 -16.18
CA PHE A 53 -0.71 0.51 -17.60
C PHE A 53 -1.50 1.72 -18.11
N VAL A 54 -1.06 2.29 -19.23
CA VAL A 54 -1.80 3.32 -19.94
C VAL A 54 -2.40 2.72 -21.20
N GLY A 55 -3.67 2.29 -21.09
CA GLY A 55 -4.38 1.57 -22.14
C GLY A 55 -5.63 0.86 -21.63
N ALA A 56 -6.09 -0.17 -22.34
CA ALA A 56 -7.31 -0.89 -21.97
C ALA A 56 -7.11 -1.81 -20.74
N VAL A 57 -8.03 -1.74 -19.78
CA VAL A 57 -8.04 -2.59 -18.56
C VAL A 57 -7.92 -4.07 -18.90
N GLY A 58 -8.64 -4.55 -19.93
CA GLY A 58 -8.61 -5.96 -20.32
C GLY A 58 -7.23 -6.47 -20.77
N ILE A 59 -6.38 -5.59 -21.33
CA ILE A 59 -4.99 -5.93 -21.67
C ILE A 59 -4.18 -6.14 -20.40
N ALA A 60 -4.26 -5.21 -19.47
CA ALA A 60 -3.55 -5.28 -18.18
C ALA A 60 -3.97 -6.54 -17.40
N VAL A 61 -5.29 -6.81 -17.27
CA VAL A 61 -5.80 -7.99 -16.57
C VAL A 61 -5.24 -9.29 -17.15
N ARG A 62 -5.27 -9.46 -18.48
CA ARG A 62 -4.69 -10.66 -19.10
C ARG A 62 -3.19 -10.78 -18.91
N ALA A 63 -2.49 -9.65 -18.91
CA ALA A 63 -1.04 -9.62 -18.72
C ALA A 63 -0.62 -10.02 -17.30
N ILE A 64 -1.32 -9.52 -16.27
CA ILE A 64 -0.97 -9.80 -14.87
C ILE A 64 -1.51 -11.13 -14.36
N ALA A 65 -2.61 -11.65 -14.91
CA ALA A 65 -3.29 -12.85 -14.41
C ALA A 65 -2.36 -14.06 -14.16
N PRO A 66 -1.38 -14.39 -15.02
CA PRO A 66 -0.46 -15.51 -14.78
C PRO A 66 0.48 -15.30 -13.59
N HIS A 67 0.64 -14.07 -13.11
CA HIS A 67 1.61 -13.68 -12.06
C HIS A 67 0.95 -13.46 -10.70
N CYS A 68 -0.37 -13.29 -10.65
CA CYS A 68 -1.10 -13.03 -9.41
C CYS A 68 -0.99 -14.21 -8.44
N ARG A 69 -0.63 -13.94 -7.19
CA ARG A 69 -0.43 -14.94 -6.13
C ARG A 69 -1.19 -14.59 -4.85
N SER A 70 -0.97 -13.40 -4.31
CA SER A 70 -1.53 -12.99 -3.04
C SER A 70 -1.65 -11.46 -2.94
N LYS A 71 -2.77 -10.99 -2.39
CA LYS A 71 -2.96 -9.57 -2.09
C LYS A 71 -1.91 -8.96 -1.13
N ALA A 72 -1.17 -9.81 -0.41
CA ALA A 72 -0.13 -9.39 0.52
C ALA A 72 1.24 -9.21 -0.15
N SER A 73 1.49 -9.88 -1.29
CA SER A 73 2.78 -9.88 -1.98
C SER A 73 2.76 -9.28 -3.37
N ASP A 74 1.59 -9.28 -4.01
CA ASP A 74 1.46 -8.79 -5.38
C ASP A 74 1.58 -7.25 -5.42
N PRO A 75 2.26 -6.69 -6.43
CA PRO A 75 2.43 -5.25 -6.58
C PRO A 75 1.09 -4.54 -6.79
N ALA A 76 1.07 -3.24 -6.53
CA ALA A 76 -0.04 -2.40 -6.92
C ALA A 76 -0.18 -2.37 -8.45
N VAL A 77 -1.39 -2.53 -8.97
CA VAL A 77 -1.63 -2.36 -10.41
C VAL A 77 -2.74 -1.34 -10.62
N VAL A 78 -2.41 -0.29 -11.39
CA VAL A 78 -3.36 0.74 -11.79
C VAL A 78 -3.38 0.84 -13.31
N VAL A 79 -4.57 1.00 -13.87
CA VAL A 79 -4.75 1.22 -15.31
C VAL A 79 -5.38 2.59 -15.54
N LEU A 80 -4.79 3.37 -16.44
CA LEU A 80 -5.41 4.58 -16.97
C LEU A 80 -5.82 4.37 -18.43
N ASP A 81 -6.94 4.92 -18.84
CA ASP A 81 -7.22 5.03 -20.28
C ASP A 81 -6.23 6.03 -20.94
N GLU A 82 -5.98 5.87 -22.23
CA GLU A 82 -4.95 6.68 -22.91
C GLU A 82 -5.25 8.18 -22.98
N CYS A 83 -6.51 8.57 -22.74
CA CYS A 83 -6.94 9.96 -22.64
C CYS A 83 -6.80 10.51 -21.21
N GLY A 84 -6.46 9.69 -20.22
CA GLY A 84 -6.30 10.08 -18.82
C GLY A 84 -7.60 10.52 -18.15
N ARG A 85 -8.75 9.92 -18.53
CA ARG A 85 -10.05 10.23 -17.93
C ARG A 85 -10.36 9.42 -16.68
N PHE A 86 -9.85 8.19 -16.61
CA PHE A 86 -10.11 7.27 -15.52
C PHE A 86 -8.80 6.62 -15.04
N ALA A 87 -8.65 6.51 -13.71
CA ALA A 87 -7.57 5.76 -13.07
C ALA A 87 -8.19 4.62 -12.26
N VAL A 88 -7.96 3.38 -12.69
CA VAL A 88 -8.63 2.19 -12.15
C VAL A 88 -7.61 1.32 -11.42
N PRO A 89 -7.68 1.20 -10.07
CA PRO A 89 -6.90 0.21 -9.35
C PRO A 89 -7.43 -1.19 -9.63
N VAL A 90 -6.57 -2.09 -10.14
CA VAL A 90 -6.96 -3.42 -10.61
C VAL A 90 -6.51 -4.51 -9.65
N LEU A 91 -5.37 -4.32 -8.99
CA LEU A 91 -4.79 -5.31 -8.07
C LEU A 91 -4.18 -4.61 -6.86
N SER A 92 -4.23 -5.27 -5.70
CA SER A 92 -3.60 -4.85 -4.43
C SER A 92 -4.02 -3.43 -3.98
N GLY A 93 -5.34 -3.18 -3.92
CA GLY A 93 -5.95 -1.89 -3.62
C GLY A 93 -5.41 -1.22 -2.35
N HIS A 94 -5.56 -1.88 -1.20
CA HIS A 94 -5.15 -1.35 0.11
C HIS A 94 -3.69 -1.67 0.44
N LEU A 95 -3.35 -2.93 0.76
CA LEU A 95 -2.00 -3.33 1.18
C LEU A 95 -0.93 -2.96 0.15
N GLY A 96 -1.16 -3.25 -1.12
CA GLY A 96 -0.25 -2.87 -2.20
C GLY A 96 -0.25 -1.36 -2.49
N GLY A 97 -1.35 -0.65 -2.16
CA GLY A 97 -1.48 0.80 -2.34
C GLY A 97 -1.99 1.23 -3.70
N ALA A 98 -2.66 0.35 -4.46
CA ALA A 98 -3.18 0.72 -5.77
C ALA A 98 -4.28 1.79 -5.69
N ASN A 99 -5.09 1.83 -4.61
CA ASN A 99 -6.11 2.87 -4.42
C ASN A 99 -5.47 4.25 -4.24
N ASP A 100 -4.44 4.35 -3.38
CA ASP A 100 -3.71 5.60 -3.16
C ASP A 100 -2.96 6.04 -4.43
N LEU A 101 -2.34 5.09 -5.13
CA LEU A 101 -1.67 5.37 -6.38
C LEU A 101 -2.66 5.85 -7.45
N ALA A 102 -3.85 5.27 -7.54
CA ALA A 102 -4.89 5.72 -8.47
C ALA A 102 -5.33 7.16 -8.16
N ARG A 103 -5.50 7.51 -6.87
CA ARG A 103 -5.79 8.89 -6.43
C ARG A 103 -4.67 9.86 -6.81
N ALA A 104 -3.41 9.46 -6.56
CA ALA A 104 -2.24 10.28 -6.88
C ALA A 104 -2.08 10.51 -8.39
N LEU A 105 -2.21 9.46 -9.21
CA LEU A 105 -2.17 9.55 -10.67
C LEU A 105 -3.31 10.41 -11.20
N ALA A 106 -4.51 10.24 -10.64
CA ALA A 106 -5.68 11.03 -11.00
C ALA A 106 -5.47 12.53 -10.72
N ALA A 107 -4.87 12.88 -9.59
CA ALA A 107 -4.54 14.27 -9.26
C ALA A 107 -3.56 14.91 -10.27
N VAL A 108 -2.62 14.14 -10.83
CA VAL A 108 -1.66 14.63 -11.84
C VAL A 108 -2.31 14.90 -13.19
N CYS A 109 -3.23 14.06 -13.63
CA CYS A 109 -3.80 14.15 -14.98
C CYS A 109 -5.24 14.66 -15.04
N GLY A 110 -5.91 14.85 -13.89
CA GLY A 110 -7.32 15.25 -13.83
C GLY A 110 -8.28 14.07 -14.05
N ALA A 111 -7.80 12.83 -13.92
CA ALA A 111 -8.63 11.64 -14.07
C ALA A 111 -9.61 11.46 -12.91
N VAL A 112 -10.63 10.64 -13.12
CA VAL A 112 -11.52 10.15 -12.07
C VAL A 112 -10.93 8.84 -11.52
N PRO A 113 -10.57 8.74 -10.21
CA PRO A 113 -10.16 7.48 -9.61
C PRO A 113 -11.39 6.58 -9.42
N VAL A 114 -11.38 5.38 -10.05
CA VAL A 114 -12.50 4.44 -10.02
C VAL A 114 -12.22 3.36 -8.97
N ILE A 115 -12.37 3.73 -7.70
CA ILE A 115 -12.10 2.83 -6.57
C ILE A 115 -13.38 2.06 -6.22
N THR A 116 -13.29 0.73 -6.18
CA THR A 116 -14.46 -0.16 -6.03
C THR A 116 -14.40 -1.03 -4.77
N THR A 117 -13.39 -0.87 -3.92
CA THR A 117 -13.30 -1.59 -2.64
C THR A 117 -14.45 -1.22 -1.73
N ALA A 118 -15.08 -2.21 -1.07
CA ALA A 118 -16.29 -2.00 -0.30
C ALA A 118 -16.09 -0.98 0.84
N THR A 119 -14.96 -1.03 1.53
CA THR A 119 -14.63 -0.09 2.61
C THR A 119 -14.53 1.35 2.11
N ASP A 120 -13.89 1.58 0.96
CA ASP A 120 -13.83 2.92 0.33
C ASP A 120 -15.21 3.39 -0.14
N ALA A 121 -15.99 2.49 -0.78
CA ALA A 121 -17.31 2.82 -1.30
C ALA A 121 -18.30 3.22 -0.19
N HIS A 122 -18.14 2.68 1.01
CA HIS A 122 -18.96 3.00 2.18
C HIS A 122 -18.33 4.00 3.14
N GLY A 123 -17.12 4.50 2.85
CA GLY A 123 -16.37 5.39 3.75
C GLY A 123 -16.04 4.75 5.11
N ILE A 124 -15.82 3.43 5.13
CA ILE A 124 -15.56 2.65 6.33
C ILE A 124 -14.05 2.48 6.51
N PHE A 125 -13.63 2.47 7.77
CA PHE A 125 -12.25 2.25 8.17
C PHE A 125 -11.65 0.97 7.54
N ALA A 126 -10.52 1.12 6.85
CA ALA A 126 -9.73 0.04 6.28
C ALA A 126 -8.46 -0.15 7.12
N VAL A 127 -8.41 -1.23 7.91
CA VAL A 127 -7.32 -1.49 8.86
C VAL A 127 -5.96 -1.67 8.19
N ASP A 128 -5.92 -2.20 7.00
CA ASP A 128 -4.70 -2.43 6.21
C ASP A 128 -4.14 -1.13 5.60
N GLU A 129 -5.00 -0.22 5.15
CA GLU A 129 -4.62 1.12 4.71
C GLU A 129 -4.11 1.94 5.91
N TRP A 130 -4.84 1.90 7.01
CA TRP A 130 -4.45 2.56 8.25
C TRP A 130 -3.11 2.04 8.79
N ALA A 131 -2.86 0.73 8.75
CA ALA A 131 -1.59 0.14 9.16
C ALA A 131 -0.39 0.72 8.39
N LYS A 132 -0.55 0.98 7.09
CA LYS A 132 0.48 1.64 6.28
C LYS A 132 0.75 3.08 6.77
N HIS A 133 -0.30 3.84 7.07
CA HIS A 133 -0.17 5.21 7.60
C HIS A 133 0.47 5.21 9.00
N GLN A 134 0.31 4.14 9.78
CA GLN A 134 1.00 3.94 11.05
C GLN A 134 2.42 3.36 10.89
N ASN A 135 2.93 3.23 9.67
CA ASN A 135 4.23 2.58 9.38
C ASN A 135 4.33 1.16 9.96
N CYS A 136 3.24 0.41 9.89
CA CYS A 136 3.14 -0.96 10.40
C CYS A 136 3.13 -1.99 9.26
N THR A 137 3.59 -3.19 9.57
CA THR A 137 3.40 -4.39 8.75
C THR A 137 2.23 -5.19 9.30
N VAL A 138 1.34 -5.65 8.41
CA VAL A 138 0.25 -6.56 8.76
C VAL A 138 0.78 -7.99 8.72
N LEU A 139 0.67 -8.76 9.81
CA LEU A 139 1.16 -10.14 9.85
C LEU A 139 0.17 -11.12 9.19
N GLU A 140 -1.07 -11.12 9.63
CA GLU A 140 -2.08 -12.08 9.17
C GLU A 140 -3.06 -11.41 8.19
N ALA A 141 -2.63 -11.25 6.93
CA ALA A 141 -3.42 -10.56 5.92
C ALA A 141 -4.83 -11.17 5.69
N GLU A 142 -5.00 -12.46 5.98
CA GLU A 142 -6.28 -13.15 5.92
C GLU A 142 -7.26 -12.69 6.99
N ARG A 143 -6.76 -12.18 8.13
CA ARG A 143 -7.60 -11.67 9.24
C ARG A 143 -8.15 -10.27 8.99
N ILE A 144 -7.62 -9.52 8.01
CA ILE A 144 -8.15 -8.21 7.59
C ILE A 144 -9.65 -8.31 7.29
N LYS A 145 -10.06 -9.39 6.61
CA LYS A 145 -11.46 -9.60 6.24
C LYS A 145 -12.38 -9.66 7.46
N HIS A 146 -11.90 -10.16 8.62
CA HIS A 146 -12.71 -10.25 9.84
C HIS A 146 -13.02 -8.84 10.38
N VAL A 147 -12.00 -7.99 10.48
CA VAL A 147 -12.14 -6.59 10.91
C VAL A 147 -13.08 -5.84 9.95
N SER A 148 -12.82 -5.91 8.65
CA SER A 148 -13.62 -5.23 7.63
C SER A 148 -15.08 -5.73 7.60
N SER A 149 -15.32 -7.04 7.76
CA SER A 149 -16.67 -7.60 7.74
C SER A 149 -17.51 -7.13 8.93
N LYS A 150 -16.93 -7.03 10.13
CA LYS A 150 -17.62 -6.48 11.31
C LYS A 150 -18.04 -5.04 11.06
N LEU A 151 -17.12 -4.20 10.57
CA LEU A 151 -17.41 -2.79 10.29
C LEU A 151 -18.45 -2.61 9.19
N LEU A 152 -18.38 -3.40 8.12
CA LEU A 152 -19.38 -3.41 7.04
C LEU A 152 -20.76 -3.86 7.53
N ALA A 153 -20.81 -4.70 8.57
CA ALA A 153 -22.05 -5.08 9.23
C ALA A 153 -22.56 -4.04 10.26
N GLY A 154 -21.92 -2.87 10.36
CA GLY A 154 -22.27 -1.81 11.32
C GLY A 154 -21.87 -2.13 12.78
N GLN A 155 -21.02 -3.13 12.99
CA GLN A 155 -20.48 -3.47 14.30
C GLN A 155 -19.20 -2.69 14.58
N SER A 156 -18.91 -2.39 15.84
CA SER A 156 -17.61 -1.86 16.22
C SER A 156 -16.56 -2.98 16.31
N VAL A 157 -15.29 -2.59 16.17
CA VAL A 157 -14.12 -3.44 16.38
C VAL A 157 -13.26 -2.90 17.51
N ARG A 158 -12.61 -3.78 18.25
CA ARG A 158 -11.77 -3.41 19.40
C ARG A 158 -10.30 -3.36 18.98
N PHE A 159 -9.62 -2.33 19.45
CA PHE A 159 -8.21 -2.05 19.14
C PHE A 159 -7.38 -1.87 20.41
N ALA A 160 -6.22 -2.52 20.47
CA ALA A 160 -5.21 -2.29 21.50
C ALA A 160 -3.89 -1.83 20.85
N ALA A 161 -3.20 -0.89 21.49
CA ALA A 161 -1.90 -0.41 21.04
C ALA A 161 -0.90 -0.39 22.20
N GLU A 162 0.28 -0.98 21.98
CA GLU A 162 1.44 -0.90 22.86
C GLU A 162 2.36 0.29 22.50
N PHE A 163 2.10 0.95 21.37
CA PHE A 163 2.87 2.07 20.86
C PHE A 163 1.97 3.26 20.56
N PRO A 164 2.53 4.48 20.54
CA PRO A 164 1.80 5.67 20.15
C PRO A 164 1.20 5.53 18.75
N VAL A 165 -0.04 5.96 18.61
CA VAL A 165 -0.81 5.95 17.35
C VAL A 165 -0.88 7.38 16.81
N GLN A 166 -0.64 7.54 15.51
CA GLN A 166 -0.78 8.83 14.85
C GLN A 166 -2.25 9.12 14.51
N GLY A 167 -2.70 10.32 14.86
CA GLY A 167 -4.07 10.76 14.59
C GLY A 167 -5.09 10.30 15.63
N THR A 168 -6.38 10.51 15.32
CA THR A 168 -7.51 10.07 16.13
C THR A 168 -7.95 8.67 15.76
N PRO A 169 -8.44 7.85 16.70
CA PRO A 169 -9.02 6.54 16.39
C PRO A 169 -10.13 6.70 15.34
N PRO A 170 -10.17 5.82 14.33
CA PRO A 170 -11.21 5.87 13.30
C PRO A 170 -12.60 5.58 13.88
N ALA A 171 -13.64 6.02 13.19
CA ALA A 171 -15.02 5.71 13.56
C ALA A 171 -15.27 4.20 13.55
N GLY A 172 -16.01 3.69 14.54
CA GLY A 172 -16.29 2.27 14.69
C GLY A 172 -15.15 1.46 15.34
N VAL A 173 -14.12 2.13 15.86
CA VAL A 173 -13.01 1.49 16.58
C VAL A 173 -13.08 1.87 18.06
N ASP A 174 -13.30 0.87 18.90
CA ASP A 174 -13.35 1.02 20.36
C ASP A 174 -12.02 0.56 21.00
N PRO A 175 -11.59 1.17 22.12
CA PRO A 175 -10.39 0.75 22.81
C PRO A 175 -10.57 -0.62 23.47
N ALA A 176 -9.56 -1.49 23.34
CA ALA A 176 -9.42 -2.73 24.14
C ALA A 176 -8.38 -2.50 25.24
N ARG A 177 -8.52 -3.22 26.36
CA ARG A 177 -7.58 -3.12 27.48
C ARG A 177 -6.28 -3.87 27.20
N THR A 178 -6.36 -4.97 26.49
CA THR A 178 -5.23 -5.84 26.17
C THR A 178 -5.29 -6.30 24.70
N PRO A 179 -4.14 -6.64 24.09
CA PRO A 179 -4.14 -7.22 22.74
C PRO A 179 -4.99 -8.49 22.60
N ALA A 180 -5.10 -9.29 23.68
CA ALA A 180 -5.90 -10.53 23.69
C ALA A 180 -7.42 -10.29 23.57
N GLU A 181 -7.91 -9.12 23.96
CA GLU A 181 -9.31 -8.73 23.86
C GLU A 181 -9.64 -7.98 22.56
N ALA A 182 -8.64 -7.66 21.77
CA ALA A 182 -8.77 -6.85 20.59
C ALA A 182 -9.11 -7.67 19.34
N ASP A 183 -9.81 -7.05 18.38
CA ASP A 183 -9.97 -7.58 17.03
C ASP A 183 -8.71 -7.33 16.20
N PHE A 184 -8.01 -6.22 16.47
CA PHE A 184 -6.68 -5.95 15.93
C PHE A 184 -5.81 -5.21 16.94
N ALA A 185 -4.50 -5.45 16.91
CA ALA A 185 -3.56 -4.89 17.88
C ALA A 185 -2.26 -4.42 17.22
N LEU A 186 -1.74 -3.28 17.70
CA LEU A 186 -0.43 -2.75 17.34
C LEU A 186 0.55 -3.19 18.43
N THR A 187 1.40 -4.19 18.13
CA THR A 187 2.25 -4.86 19.11
C THR A 187 3.51 -5.43 18.47
N LEU A 188 4.59 -5.60 19.23
CA LEU A 188 5.78 -6.38 18.85
C LEU A 188 5.68 -7.86 19.27
N SER A 189 4.71 -8.20 20.11
CA SER A 189 4.54 -9.55 20.66
C SER A 189 3.16 -10.10 20.27
N PRO A 190 2.99 -10.50 18.98
CA PRO A 190 1.73 -11.02 18.50
C PRO A 190 1.34 -12.29 19.25
N ALA A 191 0.10 -12.32 19.77
CA ALA A 191 -0.45 -13.46 20.49
C ALA A 191 -1.98 -13.54 20.29
N GLY A 192 -2.52 -14.76 20.20
CA GLY A 192 -3.96 -14.99 20.06
C GLY A 192 -4.47 -14.81 18.63
N ASP A 193 -5.77 -14.48 18.51
CA ASP A 193 -6.50 -14.46 17.24
C ASP A 193 -6.73 -13.05 16.66
N ALA A 194 -6.20 -12.01 17.30
CA ALA A 194 -6.25 -10.65 16.77
C ALA A 194 -5.49 -10.52 15.43
N LEU A 195 -5.86 -9.55 14.64
CA LEU A 195 -5.02 -9.10 13.53
C LEU A 195 -3.86 -8.28 14.12
N HIS A 196 -2.61 -8.67 13.82
CA HIS A 196 -1.45 -7.98 14.38
C HIS A 196 -0.83 -6.99 13.39
N LEU A 197 -0.67 -5.77 13.87
CA LEU A 197 0.04 -4.70 13.20
C LEU A 197 1.38 -4.51 13.91
N VAL A 198 2.47 -4.83 13.22
CA VAL A 198 3.83 -4.73 13.77
C VAL A 198 4.46 -3.44 13.30
N PRO A 199 4.78 -2.49 14.21
CA PRO A 199 5.40 -1.23 13.82
C PRO A 199 6.83 -1.48 13.33
N ARG A 200 7.24 -0.73 12.32
CA ARG A 200 8.63 -0.69 11.86
C ARG A 200 9.40 0.21 12.82
N ILE A 201 10.20 -0.41 13.68
CA ILE A 201 11.04 0.28 14.64
C ILE A 201 12.52 0.21 14.21
N GLY A 202 13.27 1.27 14.53
CA GLY A 202 14.72 1.23 14.49
C GLY A 202 15.25 0.60 15.78
N VAL A 203 16.24 -0.28 15.68
CA VAL A 203 16.99 -0.80 16.84
C VAL A 203 18.38 -0.20 16.80
N LEU A 204 18.71 0.61 17.78
CA LEU A 204 20.03 1.23 17.90
C LEU A 204 20.85 0.50 18.96
N GLY A 205 22.00 -0.04 18.57
CA GLY A 205 23.00 -0.56 19.48
C GLY A 205 24.05 0.50 19.81
N ILE A 206 24.23 0.84 21.10
CA ILE A 206 25.23 1.79 21.54
C ILE A 206 26.32 1.08 22.31
N GLY A 207 27.58 1.20 21.85
CA GLY A 207 28.78 0.80 22.60
C GLY A 207 29.38 2.00 23.31
N CYS A 208 29.61 1.89 24.62
CA CYS A 208 30.26 2.95 25.40
C CYS A 208 31.32 2.40 26.37
N ARG A 209 32.17 3.26 26.87
CA ARG A 209 33.15 2.92 27.94
C ARG A 209 32.43 2.80 29.28
N ARG A 210 32.97 1.94 30.15
CA ARG A 210 32.47 1.84 31.53
C ARG A 210 32.56 3.23 32.22
N GLY A 211 31.45 3.70 32.77
CA GLY A 211 31.34 5.00 33.43
C GLY A 211 30.87 6.17 32.54
N THR A 212 30.52 5.91 31.28
CA THR A 212 29.83 6.89 30.43
C THR A 212 28.46 7.23 31.05
N CYS A 213 28.18 8.53 31.30
CA CYS A 213 26.89 8.94 31.87
C CYS A 213 25.78 8.98 30.84
N GLY A 214 24.50 8.91 31.29
CA GLY A 214 23.31 8.94 30.43
C GLY A 214 23.26 10.17 29.55
N GLU A 215 23.60 11.35 30.05
CA GLU A 215 23.62 12.60 29.29
C GLU A 215 24.54 12.56 28.06
N GLN A 216 25.70 11.89 28.19
CA GLN A 216 26.64 11.74 27.07
C GLN A 216 26.06 10.77 25.98
N LEU A 217 25.30 9.76 26.40
CA LEU A 217 24.63 8.85 25.48
C LEU A 217 23.46 9.54 24.78
N GLU A 218 22.68 10.35 25.51
CA GLU A 218 21.56 11.13 24.95
C GLU A 218 22.06 12.18 23.95
N ALA A 219 23.18 12.89 24.28
CA ALA A 219 23.78 13.84 23.35
C ALA A 219 24.27 13.17 22.07
N ALA A 220 24.95 12.02 22.18
CA ALA A 220 25.40 11.26 21.01
C ALA A 220 24.22 10.73 20.16
N PHE A 221 23.08 10.43 20.78
CA PHE A 221 21.87 10.02 20.07
C PHE A 221 21.20 11.19 19.35
N ALA A 222 21.25 12.40 19.93
CA ALA A 222 20.66 13.60 19.33
C ALA A 222 21.43 14.08 18.08
N ASP A 223 22.73 13.75 17.99
CA ASP A 223 23.61 14.08 16.85
C ASP A 223 23.52 13.06 15.70
N PHE A 224 22.80 11.94 15.88
CA PHE A 224 22.66 10.84 14.91
C PHE A 224 21.37 10.96 14.11
#